data_0a9781a805b87e8a514c73f2bb8dc616
#
_entry.id   0a9781a805b87e8a514c73f2bb8dc616
#
_cell.length_a   1.000
_cell.length_b   1.000
_cell.length_c   1.000
_cell.angle_alpha   90.00
_cell.angle_beta   90.00
_cell.angle_gamma   90.00
#
_symmetry.space_group_name_H-M   'P 1'
#
loop_
_entity.id
_entity.type
_entity.pdbx_description
1 polymer ?
#
loop_
_entity_poly.entity_id
_entity_poly.type
_entity_poly.pdbx_seq_one_letter_code
_entity_poly.pdbx_strand_id
1 'polypeptide(L)'
;MADAPLTRHRPIVPFDYGTLREDAATFYSNNKVFEGFKNVGIRKSMTSLAGSFQITMTDKWKVGKEAFELIPGSRIHCHLGKEAMFEGYVDTHGTNITPGAKNITISGRDKTADLIDCSHIGPSEFNDLGLFQKATQLVTPFGIKALNPDGVSLGAIFKKFTIRQGESVFEALSRAAKQREIILLTSTHGNLVLTKRANKRAGTELVEGINMTLTGSTFDNTERFSEYIVKGQQPGVLGTAKDASESKASSKDLGIDRYRPLVIINDNASDLDAAQKKANFENSFRAAKGFSISCSVVDWRKADGSMWKINELVPVEAPSVGVKETLLVKEVNYKIAENGRAADIVLVRKDAFLFEKEKSAKSDPLASLGWE
;
A
#
# COMPACT_ATOMS: atom_id res chain seq x y z
N MET A 1 7.77 43.88 3.29
CA MET A 1 7.14 43.29 2.11
C MET A 1 6.52 41.96 2.57
N ALA A 2 5.20 41.90 2.61
CA ALA A 2 4.48 40.75 3.14
C ALA A 2 4.34 39.71 2.02
N ASP A 3 4.86 38.50 2.26
CA ASP A 3 4.70 37.36 1.36
C ASP A 3 3.22 36.94 1.32
N ALA A 4 2.64 37.01 0.13
CA ALA A 4 1.30 36.52 -0.12
C ALA A 4 1.28 34.99 -0.12
N PRO A 5 0.30 34.33 0.53
CA PRO A 5 0.23 32.89 0.56
C PRO A 5 -0.08 32.30 -0.81
N LEU A 6 0.76 31.37 -1.27
CA LEU A 6 0.59 30.58 -2.49
C LEU A 6 -0.51 29.51 -2.31
N THR A 7 -1.75 29.92 -2.07
CA THR A 7 -2.91 29.01 -2.09
C THR A 7 -3.88 29.41 -3.17
N ARG A 8 -3.57 29.05 -4.41
CA ARG A 8 -4.59 29.01 -5.47
C ARG A 8 -5.23 27.62 -5.52
N HIS A 9 -6.06 27.29 -4.53
CA HIS A 9 -7.05 26.24 -4.72
C HIS A 9 -8.07 26.74 -5.75
N ARG A 10 -7.98 26.23 -6.98
CA ARG A 10 -9.11 26.38 -7.91
C ARG A 10 -10.29 25.60 -7.32
N PRO A 11 -11.50 26.19 -7.26
CA PRO A 11 -12.68 25.47 -6.78
C PRO A 11 -12.87 24.21 -7.63
N ILE A 12 -13.16 23.10 -6.95
CA ILE A 12 -13.51 21.83 -7.59
C ILE A 12 -14.90 22.05 -8.19
N VAL A 13 -14.96 22.31 -9.50
CA VAL A 13 -16.23 22.26 -10.22
C VAL A 13 -16.67 20.80 -10.26
N PRO A 14 -17.92 20.48 -9.87
CA PRO A 14 -18.44 19.12 -10.01
C PRO A 14 -18.31 18.69 -11.48
N PHE A 15 -17.68 17.54 -11.71
CA PHE A 15 -17.52 17.01 -13.05
C PHE A 15 -18.85 16.39 -13.50
N ASP A 16 -19.37 16.78 -14.66
CA ASP A 16 -20.46 16.06 -15.31
C ASP A 16 -19.86 14.84 -16.01
N TYR A 17 -20.06 13.67 -15.45
CA TYR A 17 -19.50 12.42 -15.98
C TYR A 17 -20.25 11.87 -17.21
N GLY A 18 -21.29 12.55 -17.69
CA GLY A 18 -22.08 12.09 -18.85
C GLY A 18 -22.57 10.64 -18.71
N THR A 19 -22.84 9.99 -19.84
CA THR A 19 -23.26 8.56 -19.87
C THR A 19 -22.01 7.67 -19.91
N LEU A 20 -21.64 7.06 -18.77
CA LEU A 20 -20.51 6.15 -18.66
C LEU A 20 -20.85 4.78 -19.33
N ARG A 21 -19.96 4.31 -20.20
CA ARG A 21 -20.06 2.98 -20.81
C ARG A 21 -19.53 1.93 -19.86
N GLU A 22 -20.31 0.87 -19.60
CA GLU A 22 -19.97 -0.17 -18.60
C GLU A 22 -18.70 -0.98 -18.92
N ASP A 23 -18.28 -0.97 -20.18
CA ASP A 23 -17.19 -1.76 -20.74
C ASP A 23 -15.93 -0.94 -21.07
N ALA A 24 -15.91 0.35 -20.77
CA ALA A 24 -14.85 1.26 -21.16
C ALA A 24 -14.03 1.78 -19.97
N ALA A 25 -12.77 2.13 -20.24
CA ALA A 25 -12.00 3.02 -19.37
C ALA A 25 -12.14 4.45 -19.88
N THR A 26 -12.57 5.33 -18.99
CA THR A 26 -12.81 6.74 -19.28
C THR A 26 -11.91 7.59 -18.39
N PHE A 27 -11.16 8.47 -19.02
CA PHE A 27 -10.31 9.43 -18.33
C PHE A 27 -10.84 10.85 -18.56
N TYR A 28 -10.90 11.63 -17.50
CA TYR A 28 -11.37 13.01 -17.52
C TYR A 28 -10.23 13.94 -17.13
N SER A 29 -10.02 14.99 -17.91
CA SER A 29 -9.06 16.04 -17.62
C SER A 29 -9.52 17.36 -18.25
N ASN A 30 -9.43 18.47 -17.52
CA ASN A 30 -9.74 19.82 -18.04
C ASN A 30 -11.09 19.92 -18.78
N ASN A 31 -12.15 19.30 -18.24
CA ASN A 31 -13.49 19.19 -18.83
C ASN A 31 -13.55 18.46 -20.18
N LYS A 32 -12.52 17.68 -20.51
CA LYS A 32 -12.48 16.81 -21.69
C LYS A 32 -12.55 15.34 -21.26
N VAL A 33 -13.14 14.52 -22.12
CA VAL A 33 -13.28 13.07 -21.94
C VAL A 33 -12.35 12.37 -22.92
N PHE A 34 -11.60 11.40 -22.41
CA PHE A 34 -10.66 10.60 -23.20
C PHE A 34 -11.03 9.12 -23.09
N GLU A 35 -11.27 8.50 -24.21
CA GLU A 35 -11.65 7.08 -24.37
C GLU A 35 -10.96 6.47 -25.60
N GLY A 36 -11.18 5.17 -25.83
CA GLY A 36 -10.69 4.51 -27.03
C GLY A 36 -9.20 4.21 -27.01
N PHE A 37 -8.66 3.93 -25.83
CA PHE A 37 -7.28 3.53 -25.65
C PHE A 37 -7.05 2.10 -26.20
N LYS A 38 -5.87 1.86 -26.77
CA LYS A 38 -5.43 0.53 -27.20
C LYS A 38 -5.19 -0.39 -26.00
N ASN A 39 -4.47 0.13 -25.02
CA ASN A 39 -4.21 -0.57 -23.77
C ASN A 39 -4.44 0.37 -22.58
N VAL A 40 -5.01 -0.16 -21.53
CA VAL A 40 -5.16 0.51 -20.23
C VAL A 40 -4.69 -0.46 -19.15
N GLY A 41 -3.85 0.02 -18.25
CA GLY A 41 -3.48 -0.68 -17.03
C GLY A 41 -3.69 0.25 -15.83
N ILE A 42 -4.41 -0.20 -14.81
CA ILE A 42 -4.60 0.53 -13.55
C ILE A 42 -4.21 -0.39 -12.43
N ARG A 43 -3.16 -0.04 -11.72
CA ARG A 43 -2.57 -0.86 -10.66
C ARG A 43 -2.83 -0.27 -9.29
N LYS A 44 -3.31 -1.14 -8.38
CA LYS A 44 -3.40 -0.86 -6.93
C LYS A 44 -2.67 -1.94 -6.16
N SER A 45 -1.90 -1.54 -5.15
CA SER A 45 -1.07 -2.47 -4.36
C SER A 45 -1.06 -2.09 -2.89
N MET A 46 -0.97 -3.09 -2.01
CA MET A 46 -0.77 -2.88 -0.58
C MET A 46 0.67 -2.50 -0.21
N THR A 47 1.61 -2.65 -1.15
CA THR A 47 3.03 -2.30 -0.95
C THR A 47 3.39 -0.92 -1.46
N SER A 48 2.47 -0.26 -2.17
CA SER A 48 2.62 1.11 -2.64
C SER A 48 1.41 1.91 -2.18
N LEU A 49 1.62 3.07 -1.55
CA LEU A 49 0.52 3.94 -1.16
C LEU A 49 -0.22 4.40 -2.40
N ALA A 50 0.51 4.95 -3.38
CA ALA A 50 -0.08 5.47 -4.59
C ALA A 50 -0.43 4.36 -5.58
N GLY A 51 -1.67 4.38 -6.09
CA GLY A 51 -2.06 3.66 -7.29
C GLY A 51 -1.43 4.32 -8.52
N SER A 52 -1.28 3.54 -9.60
CA SER A 52 -0.73 4.04 -10.85
C SER A 52 -1.58 3.62 -12.04
N PHE A 53 -1.46 4.36 -13.12
CA PHE A 53 -2.05 3.99 -14.39
C PHE A 53 -1.05 4.11 -15.53
N GLN A 54 -1.29 3.35 -16.57
CA GLN A 54 -0.62 3.46 -17.85
C GLN A 54 -1.63 3.26 -18.97
N ILE A 55 -1.66 4.17 -19.93
CA ILE A 55 -2.50 4.06 -21.12
C ILE A 55 -1.63 4.14 -22.37
N THR A 56 -2.01 3.37 -23.38
CA THR A 56 -1.36 3.41 -24.69
C THR A 56 -2.44 3.65 -25.75
N MET A 57 -2.15 4.54 -26.66
CA MET A 57 -3.01 4.84 -27.80
C MET A 57 -2.20 4.94 -29.08
N THR A 58 -2.84 4.62 -30.20
CA THR A 58 -2.26 4.85 -31.52
C THR A 58 -2.75 6.19 -32.03
N ASP A 59 -1.85 7.07 -32.40
CA ASP A 59 -2.21 8.34 -32.99
C ASP A 59 -2.65 8.14 -34.45
N LYS A 60 -3.97 7.96 -34.64
CA LYS A 60 -4.64 8.01 -35.95
C LYS A 60 -5.29 9.36 -36.20
N TRP A 61 -4.88 10.41 -35.48
CA TRP A 61 -5.47 11.72 -35.60
C TRP A 61 -5.14 12.31 -36.97
N LYS A 62 -6.20 12.67 -37.69
CA LYS A 62 -6.07 13.36 -38.97
C LYS A 62 -5.39 14.73 -38.72
N VAL A 63 -4.47 15.09 -39.59
CA VAL A 63 -3.83 16.41 -39.63
C VAL A 63 -4.89 17.48 -39.47
N GLY A 64 -4.73 18.36 -38.45
CA GLY A 64 -5.62 19.51 -38.23
C GLY A 64 -6.58 19.46 -37.04
N LYS A 65 -6.55 18.40 -36.20
CA LYS A 65 -7.25 18.38 -34.90
C LYS A 65 -6.28 18.64 -33.75
N GLU A 66 -6.81 19.29 -32.70
CA GLU A 66 -6.06 19.68 -31.50
C GLU A 66 -5.18 18.56 -30.97
N ALA A 67 -3.96 18.92 -30.54
CA ALA A 67 -3.01 18.00 -29.98
C ALA A 67 -3.61 17.30 -28.74
N PHE A 68 -3.26 16.04 -28.53
CA PHE A 68 -3.69 15.29 -27.35
C PHE A 68 -3.13 15.97 -26.08
N GLU A 69 -4.01 16.47 -25.22
CA GLU A 69 -3.66 17.42 -24.14
C GLU A 69 -3.41 16.78 -22.77
N LEU A 70 -3.26 15.46 -22.65
CA LEU A 70 -2.83 14.84 -21.39
C LEU A 70 -1.30 14.99 -21.24
N ILE A 71 -0.87 16.16 -20.83
CA ILE A 71 0.53 16.49 -20.60
C ILE A 71 0.89 16.25 -19.12
N PRO A 72 2.17 16.07 -18.77
CA PRO A 72 2.63 15.99 -17.39
C PRO A 72 2.09 17.15 -16.53
N GLY A 73 1.62 16.84 -15.32
CA GLY A 73 0.94 17.77 -14.42
C GLY A 73 -0.57 17.89 -14.63
N SER A 74 -1.14 17.34 -15.71
CA SER A 74 -2.60 17.34 -15.91
C SER A 74 -3.27 16.53 -14.83
N ARG A 75 -4.30 17.11 -14.17
CA ARG A 75 -5.16 16.39 -13.24
C ARG A 75 -6.10 15.49 -13.99
N ILE A 76 -6.25 14.25 -13.51
CA ILE A 76 -7.11 13.26 -14.14
C ILE A 76 -8.01 12.57 -13.14
N HIS A 77 -9.19 12.17 -13.62
CA HIS A 77 -10.09 11.23 -12.96
C HIS A 77 -10.26 10.03 -13.88
N CYS A 78 -10.18 8.83 -13.33
CA CYS A 78 -10.32 7.60 -14.10
C CYS A 78 -11.50 6.78 -13.60
N HIS A 79 -12.29 6.28 -14.55
CA HIS A 79 -13.36 5.33 -14.33
C HIS A 79 -13.15 4.04 -15.16
N LEU A 80 -13.54 2.91 -14.58
CA LEU A 80 -13.74 1.65 -15.29
C LEU A 80 -15.22 1.32 -15.26
N GLY A 81 -15.89 1.46 -16.39
CA GLY A 81 -17.33 1.50 -16.40
C GLY A 81 -17.86 2.65 -15.55
N LYS A 82 -18.78 2.36 -14.63
CA LYS A 82 -19.35 3.33 -13.70
C LYS A 82 -18.52 3.53 -12.43
N GLU A 83 -17.50 2.72 -12.21
CA GLU A 83 -16.70 2.73 -10.99
C GLU A 83 -15.55 3.73 -11.07
N ALA A 84 -15.51 4.68 -10.14
CA ALA A 84 -14.37 5.55 -9.98
C ALA A 84 -13.15 4.72 -9.53
N MET A 85 -12.06 4.80 -10.26
CA MET A 85 -10.86 4.03 -9.97
C MET A 85 -9.81 4.87 -9.27
N PHE A 86 -9.59 6.10 -9.76
CA PHE A 86 -8.61 6.93 -9.12
C PHE A 86 -8.67 8.41 -9.57
N GLU A 87 -8.13 9.28 -8.74
CA GLU A 87 -7.95 10.69 -8.99
C GLU A 87 -6.48 11.04 -8.75
N GLY A 88 -5.82 11.67 -9.71
CA GLY A 88 -4.39 11.93 -9.63
C GLY A 88 -3.86 12.81 -10.75
N TYR A 89 -2.60 12.59 -11.10
CA TYR A 89 -1.89 13.43 -12.08
C TYR A 89 -1.18 12.57 -13.12
N VAL A 90 -0.99 13.13 -14.29
CA VAL A 90 -0.10 12.61 -15.33
C VAL A 90 1.35 12.90 -14.92
N ASP A 91 2.17 11.88 -14.81
CA ASP A 91 3.61 12.01 -14.53
C ASP A 91 4.41 12.07 -15.84
N THR A 92 4.08 11.19 -16.80
CA THR A 92 4.84 11.07 -18.05
C THR A 92 3.97 11.02 -19.29
N HIS A 93 4.50 11.60 -20.38
CA HIS A 93 3.94 11.50 -21.72
C HIS A 93 5.08 11.13 -22.68
N GLY A 94 5.05 9.92 -23.18
CA GLY A 94 6.02 9.40 -24.14
C GLY A 94 5.42 9.19 -25.52
N THR A 95 6.17 9.52 -26.57
CA THR A 95 5.77 9.26 -27.95
C THR A 95 6.81 8.37 -28.61
N ASN A 96 6.36 7.26 -29.21
CA ASN A 96 7.20 6.37 -30.00
C ASN A 96 6.69 6.40 -31.46
N ILE A 97 7.57 6.82 -32.37
CA ILE A 97 7.27 6.93 -33.78
C ILE A 97 8.08 5.86 -34.54
N THR A 98 7.35 5.02 -35.25
CA THR A 98 7.91 4.02 -36.15
C THR A 98 7.37 4.26 -37.57
N PRO A 99 8.01 3.74 -38.65
CA PRO A 99 7.44 3.79 -39.98
C PRO A 99 6.05 3.18 -39.99
N GLY A 100 5.02 4.01 -40.19
CA GLY A 100 3.61 3.57 -40.27
C GLY A 100 2.81 3.57 -38.97
N ALA A 101 3.42 3.89 -37.80
CA ALA A 101 2.70 3.98 -36.54
C ALA A 101 3.29 5.03 -35.59
N LYS A 102 2.42 5.78 -34.94
CA LYS A 102 2.77 6.66 -33.82
C LYS A 102 1.98 6.20 -32.59
N ASN A 103 2.69 5.71 -31.58
CA ASN A 103 2.12 5.28 -30.32
C ASN A 103 2.43 6.33 -29.25
N ILE A 104 1.42 6.67 -28.47
CA ILE A 104 1.53 7.57 -27.32
C ILE A 104 1.31 6.72 -26.08
N THR A 105 2.24 6.80 -25.12
CA THR A 105 2.13 6.18 -23.80
C THR A 105 2.09 7.26 -22.75
N ILE A 106 1.07 7.23 -21.91
CA ILE A 106 0.88 8.16 -20.81
C ILE A 106 0.81 7.37 -19.53
N SER A 107 1.53 7.81 -18.52
CA SER A 107 1.44 7.21 -17.18
C SER A 107 1.34 8.28 -16.10
N GLY A 108 0.82 7.86 -14.95
CA GLY A 108 0.69 8.74 -13.80
C GLY A 108 0.27 7.98 -12.56
N ARG A 109 0.13 8.73 -11.48
CA ARG A 109 -0.20 8.21 -10.15
C ARG A 109 -1.34 8.99 -9.52
N ASP A 110 -1.97 8.39 -8.51
CA ASP A 110 -2.99 9.10 -7.75
C ASP A 110 -2.39 10.20 -6.85
N LYS A 111 -3.24 11.06 -6.30
CA LYS A 111 -2.82 12.22 -5.49
C LYS A 111 -1.93 11.86 -4.32
N THR A 112 -2.03 10.64 -3.79
CA THR A 112 -1.21 10.23 -2.66
C THR A 112 0.27 10.02 -3.02
N ALA A 113 0.63 10.07 -4.31
CA ALA A 113 2.02 10.10 -4.76
C ALA A 113 2.78 11.30 -4.20
N ASP A 114 2.11 12.46 -4.09
CA ASP A 114 2.73 13.66 -3.51
C ASP A 114 3.15 13.45 -2.04
N LEU A 115 2.47 12.55 -1.31
CA LEU A 115 2.87 12.21 0.06
C LEU A 115 4.16 11.37 0.11
N ILE A 116 4.45 10.62 -0.97
CA ILE A 116 5.67 9.81 -1.11
C ILE A 116 6.85 10.70 -1.50
N ASP A 117 6.60 11.60 -2.45
CA ASP A 117 7.65 12.39 -3.10
C ASP A 117 8.01 13.66 -2.31
N CYS A 118 7.05 14.21 -1.54
CA CYS A 118 7.22 15.49 -0.87
C CYS A 118 7.53 15.34 0.63
N SER A 119 8.41 16.21 1.12
CA SER A 119 8.71 16.34 2.53
C SER A 119 7.71 17.25 3.26
N HIS A 120 7.57 17.03 4.57
CA HIS A 120 6.74 17.90 5.40
C HIS A 120 7.41 19.28 5.58
N ILE A 121 6.64 20.35 5.34
CA ILE A 121 7.04 21.72 5.65
C ILE A 121 6.17 22.22 6.80
N GLY A 122 6.75 22.40 7.98
CA GLY A 122 6.01 22.85 9.16
C GLY A 122 6.62 22.34 10.47
N PRO A 123 5.88 22.38 11.58
CA PRO A 123 6.36 21.88 12.85
C PRO A 123 6.77 20.42 12.76
N SER A 124 7.97 20.09 13.21
CA SER A 124 8.47 18.72 13.21
C SER A 124 7.97 17.89 14.39
N GLU A 125 7.47 18.53 15.44
CA GLU A 125 6.99 17.86 16.66
C GLU A 125 5.46 17.88 16.77
N PHE A 126 4.91 16.73 17.08
CA PHE A 126 3.49 16.51 17.32
C PHE A 126 3.32 15.82 18.67
N ASN A 127 2.76 16.56 19.65
CA ASN A 127 2.57 16.06 21.01
C ASN A 127 1.11 15.76 21.26
N ASP A 128 0.81 14.70 22.04
CA ASP A 128 -0.50 14.31 22.53
C ASP A 128 -1.59 14.16 21.43
N LEU A 129 -1.18 13.71 20.24
CA LEU A 129 -2.09 13.51 19.10
C LEU A 129 -2.23 12.04 18.74
N GLY A 130 -3.47 11.65 18.37
CA GLY A 130 -3.76 10.34 17.78
C GLY A 130 -3.27 10.23 16.34
N LEU A 131 -3.17 8.98 15.83
CA LEU A 131 -2.72 8.72 14.46
C LEU A 131 -3.61 9.42 13.41
N PHE A 132 -4.93 9.42 13.60
CA PHE A 132 -5.86 10.06 12.66
C PHE A 132 -5.66 11.57 12.58
N GLN A 133 -5.52 12.23 13.72
CA GLN A 133 -5.30 13.68 13.76
C GLN A 133 -3.98 14.07 13.10
N LYS A 134 -2.90 13.31 13.36
CA LYS A 134 -1.61 13.51 12.69
C LYS A 134 -1.72 13.31 11.19
N ALA A 135 -2.33 12.21 10.76
CA ALA A 135 -2.55 11.95 9.34
C ALA A 135 -3.31 13.11 8.68
N THR A 136 -4.40 13.58 9.31
CA THR A 136 -5.18 14.71 8.81
C THR A 136 -4.33 15.97 8.65
N GLN A 137 -3.55 16.33 9.68
CA GLN A 137 -2.70 17.53 9.62
C GLN A 137 -1.65 17.44 8.51
N LEU A 138 -1.03 16.26 8.35
CA LEU A 138 0.04 16.05 7.38
C LEU A 138 -0.44 16.00 5.93
N VAL A 139 -1.65 15.49 5.66
CA VAL A 139 -2.14 15.33 4.29
C VAL A 139 -2.98 16.51 3.80
N THR A 140 -3.53 17.32 4.70
CA THR A 140 -4.38 18.49 4.35
C THR A 140 -3.71 19.48 3.40
N PRO A 141 -2.42 19.82 3.53
CA PRO A 141 -1.74 20.74 2.61
C PRO A 141 -1.74 20.26 1.16
N PHE A 142 -1.85 18.94 0.92
CA PHE A 142 -1.91 18.32 -0.40
C PHE A 142 -3.35 18.21 -0.96
N GLY A 143 -4.35 18.75 -0.27
CA GLY A 143 -5.76 18.58 -0.64
C GLY A 143 -6.26 17.14 -0.48
N ILE A 144 -5.59 16.33 0.34
CA ILE A 144 -5.91 14.94 0.62
C ILE A 144 -6.61 14.86 1.97
N LYS A 145 -7.61 13.98 2.09
CA LYS A 145 -8.31 13.69 3.35
C LYS A 145 -7.79 12.39 3.95
N ALA A 146 -7.68 12.35 5.28
CA ALA A 146 -7.48 11.09 5.99
C ALA A 146 -8.87 10.43 6.24
N LEU A 147 -8.98 9.13 5.97
CA LEU A 147 -10.21 8.36 6.09
C LEU A 147 -9.97 7.10 6.94
N ASN A 148 -10.96 6.76 7.76
CA ASN A 148 -11.03 5.48 8.49
C ASN A 148 -12.41 4.84 8.23
N PRO A 149 -12.67 4.36 6.99
CA PRO A 149 -14.00 3.91 6.59
C PRO A 149 -14.45 2.64 7.31
N ASP A 150 -13.53 1.83 7.80
CA ASP A 150 -13.82 0.58 8.50
C ASP A 150 -13.96 0.80 10.03
N GLY A 151 -13.77 2.02 10.52
CA GLY A 151 -13.85 2.33 11.96
C GLY A 151 -12.79 1.59 12.79
N VAL A 152 -11.64 1.22 12.19
CA VAL A 152 -10.63 0.45 12.91
C VAL A 152 -10.02 1.26 14.05
N SER A 153 -9.74 0.57 15.17
CA SER A 153 -9.02 1.20 16.28
C SER A 153 -7.60 1.57 15.84
N LEU A 154 -7.27 2.86 15.93
CA LEU A 154 -5.98 3.43 15.53
C LEU A 154 -4.97 3.50 16.70
N GLY A 155 -5.32 2.87 17.83
CA GLY A 155 -4.47 2.78 19.02
C GLY A 155 -4.46 4.05 19.87
N ALA A 156 -3.61 4.05 20.89
CA ALA A 156 -3.49 5.16 21.82
C ALA A 156 -2.83 6.40 21.17
N ILE A 157 -3.01 7.56 21.79
CA ILE A 157 -2.32 8.80 21.41
C ILE A 157 -0.80 8.64 21.54
N PHE A 158 -0.07 9.36 20.72
CA PHE A 158 1.37 9.49 20.86
C PHE A 158 1.69 10.68 21.76
N LYS A 159 2.39 10.45 22.85
CA LYS A 159 2.84 11.54 23.72
C LYS A 159 3.79 12.50 22.99
N LYS A 160 4.74 11.94 22.23
CA LYS A 160 5.64 12.70 21.37
C LYS A 160 5.86 11.95 20.07
N PHE A 161 5.80 12.66 18.96
CA PHE A 161 6.15 12.15 17.64
C PHE A 161 6.90 13.23 16.87
N THR A 162 8.09 12.90 16.38
CA THR A 162 8.95 13.85 15.66
C THR A 162 9.14 13.38 14.22
N ILE A 163 8.93 14.27 13.26
CA ILE A 163 9.27 14.07 11.85
C ILE A 163 10.75 14.41 11.68
N ARG A 164 11.49 13.55 11.01
CA ARG A 164 12.91 13.76 10.74
C ARG A 164 13.07 14.79 9.63
N GLN A 165 14.16 15.54 9.66
CA GLN A 165 14.46 16.49 8.58
C GLN A 165 14.65 15.73 7.26
N GLY A 166 13.97 16.20 6.19
CA GLY A 166 14.00 15.55 4.88
C GLY A 166 13.11 14.32 4.74
N GLU A 167 12.50 13.83 5.83
CA GLU A 167 11.56 12.69 5.78
C GLU A 167 10.33 13.06 4.94
N SER A 168 9.91 12.15 4.04
CA SER A 168 8.68 12.37 3.30
C SER A 168 7.46 12.22 4.22
N VAL A 169 6.34 12.82 3.81
CA VAL A 169 5.08 12.71 4.57
C VAL A 169 4.68 11.24 4.74
N PHE A 170 4.84 10.44 3.68
CA PHE A 170 4.52 9.01 3.72
C PHE A 170 5.44 8.23 4.64
N GLU A 171 6.74 8.51 4.66
CA GLU A 171 7.69 7.84 5.57
C GLU A 171 7.33 8.10 7.04
N ALA A 172 7.06 9.37 7.39
CA ALA A 172 6.63 9.75 8.72
C ALA A 172 5.31 9.06 9.13
N LEU A 173 4.30 9.07 8.25
CA LEU A 173 3.02 8.40 8.48
C LEU A 173 3.18 6.89 8.58
N SER A 174 4.00 6.27 7.72
CA SER A 174 4.27 4.83 7.74
C SER A 174 4.90 4.38 9.05
N ARG A 175 5.84 5.16 9.57
CA ARG A 175 6.48 4.90 10.86
C ARG A 175 5.46 4.97 12.01
N ALA A 176 4.58 5.97 12.00
CA ALA A 176 3.51 6.08 12.99
C ALA A 176 2.46 4.95 12.86
N ALA A 177 2.06 4.61 11.62
CA ALA A 177 1.07 3.58 11.33
C ALA A 177 1.55 2.18 11.72
N LYS A 178 2.81 1.85 11.43
CA LYS A 178 3.45 0.57 11.83
C LYS A 178 3.37 0.32 13.34
N GLN A 179 3.57 1.34 14.16
CA GLN A 179 3.47 1.23 15.62
C GLN A 179 2.04 0.92 16.11
N ARG A 180 1.04 1.08 15.26
CA ARG A 180 -0.38 0.85 15.55
C ARG A 180 -0.98 -0.30 14.74
N GLU A 181 -0.16 -1.05 14.00
CA GLU A 181 -0.60 -2.13 13.08
C GLU A 181 -1.61 -1.62 12.03
N ILE A 182 -1.43 -0.39 11.57
CA ILE A 182 -2.28 0.25 10.58
C ILE A 182 -1.59 0.20 9.20
N ILE A 183 -2.36 -0.17 8.19
CA ILE A 183 -1.97 -0.11 6.78
C ILE A 183 -2.49 1.19 6.20
N LEU A 184 -1.64 1.85 5.43
CA LEU A 184 -1.97 3.05 4.68
C LEU A 184 -2.26 2.67 3.24
N LEU A 185 -3.45 2.98 2.76
CA LEU A 185 -3.89 2.74 1.39
C LEU A 185 -4.45 4.02 0.78
N THR A 186 -4.69 4.01 -0.53
CA THR A 186 -5.39 5.08 -1.23
C THR A 186 -6.85 4.71 -1.51
N SER A 187 -7.75 5.68 -1.44
CA SER A 187 -9.14 5.53 -1.90
C SER A 187 -9.25 5.77 -3.41
N THR A 188 -10.44 5.53 -3.97
CA THR A 188 -10.74 5.83 -5.38
C THR A 188 -10.69 7.33 -5.72
N HIS A 189 -10.76 8.20 -4.72
CA HIS A 189 -10.66 9.65 -4.87
C HIS A 189 -9.28 10.20 -4.46
N GLY A 190 -8.25 9.33 -4.36
CA GLY A 190 -6.90 9.74 -3.98
C GLY A 190 -6.80 10.26 -2.55
N ASN A 191 -7.64 9.78 -1.62
CA ASN A 191 -7.55 10.12 -0.21
C ASN A 191 -6.80 9.02 0.56
N LEU A 192 -6.13 9.41 1.63
CA LEU A 192 -5.41 8.48 2.50
C LEU A 192 -6.39 7.65 3.35
N VAL A 193 -6.31 6.33 3.24
CA VAL A 193 -7.13 5.39 4.02
C VAL A 193 -6.27 4.71 5.08
N LEU A 194 -6.72 4.79 6.34
CA LEU A 194 -6.14 4.06 7.45
C LEU A 194 -7.00 2.84 7.73
N THR A 195 -6.43 1.65 7.59
CA THR A 195 -7.16 0.37 7.75
C THR A 195 -6.29 -0.70 8.40
N LYS A 196 -6.86 -1.85 8.69
CA LYS A 196 -6.13 -3.06 9.12
C LYS A 196 -6.11 -4.08 7.99
N ARG A 197 -5.17 -5.04 8.07
CA ARG A 197 -5.07 -6.12 7.10
C ARG A 197 -6.25 -7.08 7.16
N ALA A 198 -6.63 -7.61 6.01
CA ALA A 198 -7.51 -8.77 5.87
C ALA A 198 -8.86 -8.64 6.60
N ASN A 199 -9.53 -7.50 6.45
CA ASN A 199 -10.80 -7.24 7.17
C ASN A 199 -12.03 -7.80 6.46
N LYS A 200 -11.97 -8.02 5.14
CA LYS A 200 -13.13 -8.39 4.33
C LYS A 200 -12.82 -9.63 3.51
N ARG A 201 -13.85 -10.42 3.23
CA ARG A 201 -13.80 -11.51 2.26
C ARG A 201 -14.23 -10.99 0.90
N ALA A 202 -13.60 -11.52 -0.16
CA ALA A 202 -13.91 -11.15 -1.54
C ALA A 202 -15.32 -11.58 -1.99
N GLY A 203 -16.00 -12.47 -1.25
CA GLY A 203 -17.32 -12.98 -1.60
C GLY A 203 -17.31 -13.97 -2.78
N THR A 204 -16.14 -14.37 -3.24
CA THR A 204 -15.92 -15.34 -4.31
C THR A 204 -14.67 -16.16 -4.01
N GLU A 205 -14.49 -17.26 -4.74
CA GLU A 205 -13.27 -18.07 -4.71
C GLU A 205 -12.56 -18.01 -6.06
N LEU A 206 -11.28 -18.33 -6.07
CA LEU A 206 -10.45 -18.46 -7.26
C LEU A 206 -10.03 -19.92 -7.43
N VAL A 207 -10.47 -20.52 -8.53
CA VAL A 207 -10.20 -21.92 -8.87
C VAL A 207 -9.49 -21.98 -10.22
N GLU A 208 -8.30 -22.58 -10.22
CA GLU A 208 -7.48 -22.74 -11.42
C GLU A 208 -8.22 -23.52 -12.51
N GLY A 209 -8.21 -22.99 -13.73
CA GLY A 209 -8.89 -23.58 -14.89
C GLY A 209 -10.40 -23.36 -14.93
N ILE A 210 -11.02 -22.77 -13.90
CA ILE A 210 -12.45 -22.42 -13.88
C ILE A 210 -12.64 -20.92 -14.06
N ASN A 211 -12.14 -20.11 -13.13
CA ASN A 211 -12.33 -18.66 -13.16
C ASN A 211 -11.01 -17.89 -12.99
N MET A 212 -9.90 -18.59 -12.87
CA MET A 212 -8.57 -17.98 -12.93
C MET A 212 -7.62 -18.79 -13.80
N THR A 213 -6.69 -18.08 -14.46
CA THR A 213 -5.51 -18.66 -15.10
C THR A 213 -4.31 -18.34 -14.22
N LEU A 214 -3.60 -19.37 -13.75
CA LEU A 214 -2.36 -19.18 -13.01
C LEU A 214 -1.30 -18.61 -13.97
N THR A 215 -0.71 -17.47 -13.63
CA THR A 215 0.32 -16.81 -14.42
C THR A 215 1.71 -16.93 -13.78
N GLY A 216 1.76 -17.29 -12.51
CA GLY A 216 3.02 -17.54 -11.82
C GLY A 216 2.84 -17.87 -10.34
N SER A 217 3.83 -18.52 -9.79
CA SER A 217 3.95 -18.74 -8.35
C SER A 217 5.39 -18.51 -7.92
N THR A 218 5.58 -17.98 -6.73
CA THR A 218 6.89 -17.77 -6.14
C THR A 218 6.91 -18.40 -4.76
N PHE A 219 7.89 -19.29 -4.56
CA PHE A 219 8.23 -19.88 -3.27
C PHE A 219 9.69 -19.51 -2.99
N ASP A 220 9.89 -18.44 -2.24
CA ASP A 220 11.23 -17.90 -1.94
C ASP A 220 11.60 -18.16 -0.48
N ASN A 221 12.65 -18.95 -0.28
CA ASN A 221 13.19 -19.27 1.03
C ASN A 221 14.48 -18.50 1.35
N THR A 222 14.86 -17.48 0.54
CA THR A 222 16.10 -16.72 0.76
C THR A 222 16.13 -15.98 2.08
N GLU A 223 15.00 -15.48 2.54
CA GLU A 223 14.86 -14.80 3.84
C GLU A 223 14.21 -15.67 4.93
N ARG A 224 14.04 -16.99 4.69
CA ARG A 224 13.51 -17.93 5.69
C ARG A 224 14.65 -18.69 6.36
N PHE A 225 14.49 -18.94 7.65
CA PHE A 225 15.50 -19.57 8.50
C PHE A 225 14.87 -20.73 9.29
N SER A 226 15.64 -21.79 9.54
CA SER A 226 15.15 -22.97 10.26
C SER A 226 14.85 -22.68 11.73
N GLU A 227 15.49 -21.68 12.31
CA GLU A 227 15.27 -21.27 13.69
C GLU A 227 15.53 -19.76 13.83
N TYR A 228 14.61 -19.07 14.48
CA TYR A 228 14.70 -17.65 14.82
C TYR A 228 14.98 -17.51 16.30
N ILE A 229 16.18 -17.11 16.65
CA ILE A 229 16.65 -16.97 18.03
C ILE A 229 16.66 -15.49 18.38
N VAL A 230 15.80 -15.07 19.29
CA VAL A 230 15.75 -13.67 19.77
C VAL A 230 16.46 -13.60 21.10
N LYS A 231 17.43 -12.69 21.18
CA LYS A 231 18.15 -12.34 22.40
C LYS A 231 17.81 -10.91 22.80
N GLY A 232 17.35 -10.72 24.03
CA GLY A 232 17.14 -9.41 24.63
C GLY A 232 18.35 -8.99 25.44
N GLN A 233 18.67 -7.69 25.43
CA GLN A 233 19.61 -7.09 26.34
C GLN A 233 18.84 -6.27 27.38
N GLN A 234 19.00 -6.58 28.65
CA GLN A 234 18.64 -5.62 29.70
C GLN A 234 19.82 -4.68 29.95
N PRO A 235 19.59 -3.36 29.98
CA PRO A 235 20.61 -2.42 30.45
C PRO A 235 20.95 -2.82 31.87
N GLY A 236 22.22 -3.18 32.13
CA GLY A 236 22.69 -3.55 33.45
C GLY A 236 22.52 -2.34 34.39
N VAL A 237 21.80 -2.53 35.49
CA VAL A 237 21.87 -1.60 36.64
C VAL A 237 23.27 -1.71 37.20
N LEU A 238 23.95 -0.57 37.32
CA LEU A 238 25.31 -0.46 37.88
C LEU A 238 25.35 -1.18 39.23
N GLY A 239 26.03 -2.32 39.33
CA GLY A 239 26.36 -2.89 40.63
C GLY A 239 26.43 -4.41 40.79
N THR A 240 25.86 -5.24 39.89
CA THR A 240 25.99 -6.69 40.06
C THR A 240 26.13 -7.39 38.71
N ALA A 241 27.28 -7.96 38.46
CA ALA A 241 27.64 -8.68 37.24
C ALA A 241 26.94 -10.04 37.13
N LYS A 242 25.89 -10.34 37.91
CA LYS A 242 25.20 -11.65 37.98
C LYS A 242 23.76 -11.64 37.45
N ASP A 243 23.14 -10.50 37.11
CA ASP A 243 21.73 -10.44 36.72
C ASP A 243 21.50 -9.90 35.29
N ALA A 244 22.48 -9.98 34.41
CA ALA A 244 22.22 -9.89 32.99
C ALA A 244 21.56 -11.21 32.54
N SER A 245 20.30 -11.45 32.94
CA SER A 245 19.53 -12.56 32.38
C SER A 245 19.27 -12.25 30.91
N GLU A 246 20.07 -12.85 30.03
CA GLU A 246 19.81 -12.84 28.61
C GLU A 246 18.45 -13.47 28.37
N SER A 247 17.40 -12.68 28.14
CA SER A 247 16.15 -13.24 27.70
C SER A 247 16.38 -13.84 26.32
N LYS A 248 16.35 -15.16 26.23
CA LYS A 248 16.54 -15.92 25.00
C LYS A 248 15.29 -16.73 24.70
N ALA A 249 14.70 -16.52 23.53
CA ALA A 249 13.60 -17.33 23.04
C ALA A 249 13.84 -17.73 21.59
N SER A 250 13.21 -18.81 21.15
CA SER A 250 13.32 -19.26 19.76
C SER A 250 11.99 -19.75 19.18
N SER A 251 11.89 -19.68 17.85
CA SER A 251 10.79 -20.25 17.07
C SER A 251 11.37 -21.00 15.88
N LYS A 252 10.91 -22.24 15.63
CA LYS A 252 11.37 -23.10 14.53
C LYS A 252 10.42 -23.01 13.35
N ASP A 253 10.96 -22.88 12.14
CA ASP A 253 10.23 -23.02 10.89
C ASP A 253 10.42 -24.43 10.34
N LEU A 254 9.38 -25.26 10.46
CA LEU A 254 9.39 -26.66 10.01
C LEU A 254 9.44 -26.80 8.47
N GLY A 255 9.29 -25.72 7.72
CA GLY A 255 9.43 -25.73 6.27
C GLY A 255 10.87 -25.54 5.78
N ILE A 256 11.87 -25.46 6.69
CA ILE A 256 13.28 -25.34 6.36
C ILE A 256 14.05 -26.47 7.03
N ASP A 257 14.37 -27.53 6.29
CA ASP A 257 15.02 -28.74 6.81
C ASP A 257 16.53 -28.56 7.07
N ARG A 258 17.19 -27.66 6.33
CA ARG A 258 18.63 -27.43 6.49
C ARG A 258 18.93 -26.54 7.69
N TYR A 259 20.08 -26.73 8.32
CA TYR A 259 20.57 -25.88 9.40
C TYR A 259 20.81 -24.45 8.92
N ARG A 260 19.93 -23.53 9.33
CA ARG A 260 19.93 -22.13 8.91
C ARG A 260 19.35 -21.23 10.01
N PRO A 261 20.02 -21.09 11.15
CA PRO A 261 19.53 -20.24 12.24
C PRO A 261 19.74 -18.76 11.94
N LEU A 262 18.84 -17.92 12.46
CA LEU A 262 18.96 -16.47 12.51
C LEU A 262 18.94 -16.00 13.96
N VAL A 263 19.95 -15.22 14.37
CA VAL A 263 19.97 -14.55 15.68
C VAL A 263 19.56 -13.10 15.52
N ILE A 264 18.58 -12.66 16.29
CA ILE A 264 18.04 -11.30 16.30
C ILE A 264 18.30 -10.71 17.67
N ILE A 265 19.00 -9.59 17.71
CA ILE A 265 19.17 -8.79 18.94
C ILE A 265 17.98 -7.85 19.02
N ASN A 266 17.27 -7.87 20.15
CA ASN A 266 16.14 -6.99 20.39
C ASN A 266 16.33 -6.25 21.72
N ASP A 267 16.82 -5.02 21.62
CA ASP A 267 17.07 -4.15 22.80
C ASP A 267 15.76 -3.81 23.56
N ASN A 268 14.61 -4.02 22.94
CA ASN A 268 13.28 -3.80 23.52
C ASN A 268 12.68 -5.07 24.18
N ALA A 269 13.31 -6.24 24.05
CA ALA A 269 12.85 -7.46 24.68
C ALA A 269 13.30 -7.51 26.16
N SER A 270 12.54 -6.85 27.02
CA SER A 270 12.80 -6.78 28.46
C SER A 270 12.49 -8.08 29.22
N ASP A 271 11.81 -9.05 28.58
CA ASP A 271 11.38 -10.30 29.19
C ASP A 271 11.28 -11.43 28.16
N LEU A 272 11.19 -12.67 28.65
CA LEU A 272 11.10 -13.88 27.84
C LEU A 272 9.87 -13.90 26.94
N ASP A 273 8.73 -13.40 27.41
CA ASP A 273 7.47 -13.37 26.63
C ASP A 273 7.59 -12.43 25.41
N ALA A 274 8.22 -11.28 25.57
CA ALA A 274 8.50 -10.35 24.47
C ALA A 274 9.47 -10.96 23.44
N ALA A 275 10.51 -11.66 23.91
CA ALA A 275 11.44 -12.35 23.03
C ALA A 275 10.75 -13.49 22.25
N GLN A 276 9.87 -14.27 22.90
CA GLN A 276 9.11 -15.34 22.25
C GLN A 276 8.12 -14.80 21.21
N LYS A 277 7.40 -13.72 21.53
CA LYS A 277 6.49 -13.05 20.58
C LYS A 277 7.23 -12.55 19.35
N LYS A 278 8.42 -11.98 19.53
CA LYS A 278 9.28 -11.54 18.43
C LYS A 278 9.75 -12.71 17.58
N ALA A 279 10.19 -13.80 18.17
CA ALA A 279 10.62 -14.99 17.44
C ALA A 279 9.47 -15.58 16.59
N ASN A 280 8.28 -15.70 17.17
CA ASN A 280 7.09 -16.18 16.46
C ASN A 280 6.65 -15.22 15.32
N PHE A 281 6.73 -13.92 15.57
CA PHE A 281 6.46 -12.91 14.54
C PHE A 281 7.41 -13.06 13.35
N GLU A 282 8.73 -13.11 13.58
CA GLU A 282 9.72 -13.22 12.50
C GLU A 282 9.51 -14.49 11.69
N ASN A 283 9.22 -15.62 12.35
CA ASN A 283 8.91 -16.87 11.67
C ASN A 283 7.69 -16.73 10.76
N SER A 284 6.53 -16.31 11.28
CA SER A 284 5.30 -16.18 10.50
C SER A 284 5.42 -15.16 9.37
N PHE A 285 6.03 -13.99 9.64
CA PHE A 285 6.19 -12.91 8.69
C PHE A 285 7.08 -13.31 7.50
N ARG A 286 8.26 -13.91 7.77
CA ARG A 286 9.19 -14.30 6.72
C ARG A 286 8.67 -15.47 5.91
N ALA A 287 8.03 -16.45 6.55
CA ALA A 287 7.37 -17.56 5.86
C ALA A 287 6.25 -17.08 4.94
N ALA A 288 5.45 -16.09 5.37
CA ALA A 288 4.38 -15.51 4.55
C ALA A 288 4.91 -14.63 3.41
N LYS A 289 5.97 -13.85 3.67
CA LYS A 289 6.60 -12.97 2.68
C LYS A 289 7.23 -13.73 1.52
N GLY A 290 7.76 -14.93 1.79
CA GLY A 290 8.38 -15.81 0.79
C GLY A 290 7.38 -16.52 -0.13
N PHE A 291 6.08 -16.21 -0.08
CA PHE A 291 5.07 -16.87 -0.87
C PHE A 291 4.17 -15.88 -1.62
N SER A 292 4.02 -16.10 -2.92
CA SER A 292 3.02 -15.39 -3.71
C SER A 292 2.51 -16.21 -4.88
N ILE A 293 1.26 -15.98 -5.27
CA ILE A 293 0.65 -16.47 -6.49
C ILE A 293 0.22 -15.28 -7.33
N SER A 294 0.50 -15.34 -8.62
CA SER A 294 0.00 -14.42 -9.63
C SER A 294 -0.97 -15.14 -10.53
N CYS A 295 -2.14 -14.57 -10.74
CA CYS A 295 -3.16 -15.12 -11.62
C CYS A 295 -3.85 -14.02 -12.43
N SER A 296 -4.43 -14.39 -13.57
CA SER A 296 -5.28 -13.53 -14.38
C SER A 296 -6.72 -14.05 -14.33
N VAL A 297 -7.66 -13.14 -14.14
CA VAL A 297 -9.09 -13.42 -14.19
C VAL A 297 -9.71 -12.65 -15.36
N VAL A 298 -10.73 -13.26 -15.95
CA VAL A 298 -11.52 -12.62 -17.01
C VAL A 298 -12.38 -11.54 -16.36
N ASP A 299 -12.33 -10.34 -16.92
CA ASP A 299 -12.97 -9.14 -16.39
C ASP A 299 -12.33 -8.60 -15.08
N TRP A 300 -12.57 -7.33 -14.83
CA TRP A 300 -12.19 -6.64 -13.58
C TRP A 300 -13.24 -6.77 -12.47
N ARG A 301 -14.41 -7.37 -12.78
CA ARG A 301 -15.50 -7.61 -11.85
C ARG A 301 -15.55 -9.05 -11.42
N LYS A 302 -15.95 -9.24 -10.19
CA LYS A 302 -16.32 -10.55 -9.63
C LYS A 302 -17.71 -10.98 -10.13
N ALA A 303 -18.09 -12.21 -9.87
CA ALA A 303 -19.39 -12.74 -10.27
C ALA A 303 -20.59 -11.96 -9.68
N ASP A 304 -20.41 -11.33 -8.52
CA ASP A 304 -21.42 -10.48 -7.88
C ASP A 304 -21.50 -9.05 -8.47
N GLY A 305 -20.74 -8.77 -9.51
CA GLY A 305 -20.65 -7.47 -10.18
C GLY A 305 -19.71 -6.47 -9.49
N SER A 306 -19.20 -6.75 -8.30
CA SER A 306 -18.26 -5.87 -7.59
C SER A 306 -16.85 -6.00 -8.18
N MET A 307 -16.06 -4.92 -8.04
CA MET A 307 -14.66 -4.90 -8.49
C MET A 307 -13.78 -5.76 -7.58
N TRP A 308 -12.74 -6.36 -8.14
CA TRP A 308 -11.64 -6.91 -7.34
C TRP A 308 -10.98 -5.79 -6.53
N LYS A 309 -10.66 -6.05 -5.26
CA LYS A 309 -10.05 -5.05 -4.38
C LYS A 309 -8.85 -5.62 -3.64
N ILE A 310 -7.84 -4.79 -3.41
CA ILE A 310 -6.74 -5.11 -2.50
C ILE A 310 -7.24 -5.21 -1.05
N ASN A 311 -6.50 -5.94 -0.23
CA ASN A 311 -6.79 -6.17 1.18
C ASN A 311 -8.07 -7.00 1.45
N GLU A 312 -8.53 -7.77 0.47
CA GLU A 312 -9.60 -8.76 0.63
C GLU A 312 -9.03 -10.17 0.72
N LEU A 313 -9.67 -11.02 1.52
CA LEU A 313 -9.35 -12.45 1.62
C LEU A 313 -10.16 -13.24 0.60
N VAL A 314 -9.49 -14.10 -0.15
CA VAL A 314 -10.09 -14.96 -1.16
C VAL A 314 -9.62 -16.41 -0.99
N PRO A 315 -10.53 -17.39 -0.94
CA PRO A 315 -10.19 -18.80 -1.05
C PRO A 315 -9.59 -19.08 -2.43
N VAL A 316 -8.48 -19.80 -2.47
CA VAL A 316 -7.74 -20.13 -3.70
C VAL A 316 -7.53 -21.63 -3.76
N GLU A 317 -7.86 -22.22 -4.90
CA GLU A 317 -7.54 -23.59 -5.23
C GLU A 317 -6.73 -23.62 -6.54
N ALA A 318 -5.43 -23.91 -6.42
CA ALA A 318 -4.46 -23.97 -7.49
C ALA A 318 -3.72 -25.33 -7.43
N PRO A 319 -4.30 -26.40 -7.99
CA PRO A 319 -3.75 -27.75 -7.92
C PRO A 319 -2.37 -27.89 -8.56
N SER A 320 -2.10 -27.15 -9.63
CA SER A 320 -0.81 -27.21 -10.35
C SER A 320 0.40 -26.82 -9.48
N VAL A 321 0.16 -26.02 -8.44
CA VAL A 321 1.18 -25.57 -7.48
C VAL A 321 0.92 -26.08 -6.04
N GLY A 322 -0.06 -26.98 -5.87
CA GLY A 322 -0.38 -27.61 -4.59
C GLY A 322 -0.96 -26.63 -3.54
N VAL A 323 -1.66 -25.58 -3.97
CA VAL A 323 -2.20 -24.55 -3.08
C VAL A 323 -3.71 -24.70 -2.94
N LYS A 324 -4.17 -24.86 -1.69
CA LYS A 324 -5.59 -24.77 -1.32
C LYS A 324 -5.71 -24.06 0.03
N GLU A 325 -5.71 -22.73 -0.02
CA GLU A 325 -5.76 -21.90 1.20
C GLU A 325 -6.42 -20.54 0.93
N THR A 326 -6.80 -19.85 2.00
CA THR A 326 -7.32 -18.48 1.88
C THR A 326 -6.16 -17.49 1.85
N LEU A 327 -6.05 -16.75 0.77
CA LEU A 327 -5.00 -15.77 0.51
C LEU A 327 -5.52 -14.34 0.56
N LEU A 328 -4.60 -13.40 0.74
CA LEU A 328 -4.84 -11.97 0.74
C LEU A 328 -4.53 -11.39 -0.64
N VAL A 329 -5.45 -10.62 -1.20
CA VAL A 329 -5.22 -9.85 -2.42
C VAL A 329 -4.26 -8.71 -2.10
N LYS A 330 -3.01 -8.88 -2.52
CA LYS A 330 -1.93 -7.89 -2.33
C LYS A 330 -1.98 -6.80 -3.38
N GLU A 331 -2.27 -7.18 -4.62
CA GLU A 331 -2.20 -6.29 -5.77
C GLU A 331 -3.26 -6.67 -6.80
N VAL A 332 -3.83 -5.68 -7.45
CA VAL A 332 -4.72 -5.83 -8.59
C VAL A 332 -4.28 -4.87 -9.69
N ASN A 333 -4.10 -5.39 -10.89
CA ASN A 333 -3.85 -4.61 -12.10
C ASN A 333 -5.01 -4.84 -13.07
N TYR A 334 -5.90 -3.86 -13.16
CA TYR A 334 -7.04 -3.90 -14.08
C TYR A 334 -6.57 -3.54 -15.48
N LYS A 335 -6.92 -4.36 -16.45
CA LYS A 335 -6.44 -4.23 -17.83
C LYS A 335 -7.58 -4.13 -18.84
N ILE A 336 -7.37 -3.31 -19.85
CA ILE A 336 -8.06 -3.39 -21.12
C ILE A 336 -6.98 -3.56 -22.19
N ALA A 337 -7.16 -4.54 -23.07
CA ALA A 337 -6.31 -4.80 -24.22
C ALA A 337 -7.16 -5.26 -25.40
N GLU A 338 -6.53 -5.56 -26.53
CA GLU A 338 -7.22 -6.10 -27.72
C GLU A 338 -8.04 -7.35 -27.42
N ASN A 339 -7.59 -8.16 -26.45
CA ASN A 339 -8.26 -9.41 -26.03
C ASN A 339 -9.42 -9.18 -25.03
N GLY A 340 -9.76 -7.93 -24.75
CA GLY A 340 -10.83 -7.59 -23.83
C GLY A 340 -10.33 -7.11 -22.45
N ARG A 341 -11.15 -7.36 -21.43
CA ARG A 341 -10.93 -6.93 -20.05
C ARG A 341 -10.38 -8.08 -19.23
N ALA A 342 -9.44 -7.77 -18.35
CA ALA A 342 -8.88 -8.72 -17.41
C ALA A 342 -8.43 -8.02 -16.12
N ALA A 343 -8.27 -8.77 -15.04
CA ALA A 343 -7.54 -8.32 -13.89
C ALA A 343 -6.41 -9.32 -13.56
N ASP A 344 -5.19 -8.80 -13.45
CA ASP A 344 -4.10 -9.60 -12.88
C ASP A 344 -4.05 -9.35 -11.39
N ILE A 345 -4.03 -10.44 -10.63
CA ILE A 345 -4.11 -10.41 -9.18
C ILE A 345 -2.86 -11.08 -8.60
N VAL A 346 -2.23 -10.42 -7.65
CA VAL A 346 -1.16 -11.00 -6.84
C VAL A 346 -1.70 -11.32 -5.46
N LEU A 347 -1.57 -12.57 -5.07
CA LEU A 347 -2.06 -13.15 -3.83
C LEU A 347 -0.91 -13.55 -2.93
N VAL A 348 -1.04 -13.30 -1.64
CA VAL A 348 -0.05 -13.65 -0.62
C VAL A 348 -0.73 -14.20 0.63
N ARG A 349 0.03 -14.84 1.51
CA ARG A 349 -0.48 -15.18 2.83
C ARG A 349 -0.73 -13.90 3.65
N LYS A 350 -1.82 -13.87 4.41
CA LYS A 350 -2.22 -12.68 5.19
C LYS A 350 -1.11 -12.19 6.14
N ASP A 351 -0.25 -13.09 6.62
CA ASP A 351 0.80 -12.79 7.58
C ASP A 351 2.01 -12.06 6.97
N ALA A 352 2.09 -11.96 5.62
CA ALA A 352 3.06 -11.12 4.93
C ALA A 352 2.91 -9.60 5.24
N PHE A 353 1.78 -9.21 5.84
CA PHE A 353 1.51 -7.83 6.28
C PHE A 353 1.34 -7.72 7.81
N LEU A 354 1.96 -8.62 8.57
CA LEU A 354 2.13 -8.43 10.01
C LEU A 354 3.06 -7.24 10.28
N PHE A 355 2.73 -6.48 11.31
CA PHE A 355 3.61 -5.46 11.88
C PHE A 355 4.05 -5.91 13.26
N GLU A 356 5.31 -5.68 13.58
CA GLU A 356 5.80 -5.86 14.92
C GLU A 356 5.21 -4.80 15.84
N LYS A 357 4.65 -5.22 16.99
CA LYS A 357 4.24 -4.28 18.03
C LYS A 357 5.46 -3.68 18.70
N GLU A 358 5.76 -2.43 18.39
CA GLU A 358 6.69 -1.67 19.23
C GLU A 358 6.03 -1.44 20.60
N LYS A 359 6.72 -1.84 21.68
CA LYS A 359 6.31 -1.43 23.03
C LYS A 359 6.34 0.11 23.08
N SER A 360 5.23 0.73 23.48
CA SER A 360 5.25 2.16 23.83
C SER A 360 6.39 2.36 24.82
N ALA A 361 7.29 3.32 24.55
CA ALA A 361 8.34 3.69 25.46
C ALA A 361 7.75 3.84 26.86
N LYS A 362 8.24 3.06 27.82
CA LYS A 362 7.88 3.23 29.23
C LYS A 362 8.18 4.66 29.58
N SER A 363 7.23 5.36 30.19
CA SER A 363 7.45 6.64 30.84
C SER A 363 8.73 6.50 31.67
N ASP A 364 9.68 7.41 31.42
CA ASP A 364 10.94 7.50 32.16
C ASP A 364 10.65 7.49 33.67
N PRO A 365 11.17 6.53 34.44
CA PRO A 365 10.92 6.48 35.87
C PRO A 365 11.48 7.70 36.61
N LEU A 366 12.37 8.47 35.99
CA LEU A 366 12.98 9.69 36.57
C LEU A 366 12.06 10.92 36.47
N ALA A 367 11.00 10.91 35.67
CA ALA A 367 10.04 12.02 35.61
C ALA A 367 9.12 12.11 36.84
N SER A 368 9.16 11.13 37.75
CA SER A 368 8.37 11.11 39.00
C SER A 368 9.15 11.59 40.25
N LEU A 369 10.42 11.86 40.10
CA LEU A 369 11.22 12.44 41.16
C LEU A 369 11.24 13.97 40.97
N GLY A 370 10.20 14.63 41.52
CA GLY A 370 10.17 16.08 41.60
C GLY A 370 11.37 16.58 42.38
N TRP A 371 12.17 17.36 41.72
CA TRP A 371 13.10 18.28 42.39
C TRP A 371 12.46 19.67 42.28
N GLU A 372 12.03 20.18 43.44
CA GLU A 372 11.81 21.61 43.66
C GLU A 372 13.11 22.39 43.59
#